data_cbd2f0217d1e34288d946ca6fcf8531e
#
_entry.id   cbd2f0217d1e34288d946ca6fcf8531e
#
_cell.length_a   1.000
_cell.length_b   1.000
_cell.length_c   1.000
_cell.angle_alpha   90.00
_cell.angle_beta   90.00
_cell.angle_gamma   90.00
#
_symmetry.space_group_name_H-M   'P 1'
#
loop_
_entity.id
_entity.type
_entity.pdbx_description
1 polymer ?
#
loop_
_entity_poly.entity_id
_entity_poly.type
_entity_poly.pdbx_seq_one_letter_code
_entity_poly.pdbx_strand_id
1 'polypeptide(L)' 'ASPEDSETSELLAAVRSLPDKLHEVVVLHYLEGFSVEETARCLRISVSAVKMRLTRGRQAIKALLGTEE' A
#
# COMPACT_ATOMS: atom_id res chain seq x y z
N ALA A 1 14.80 -10.97 -17.24
CA ALA A 1 14.45 -10.32 -16.00
C ALA A 1 14.94 -11.13 -14.82
N SER A 2 15.38 -10.47 -13.77
CA SER A 2 15.84 -11.15 -12.58
C SER A 2 14.65 -11.58 -11.74
N PRO A 3 14.86 -12.56 -10.83
CA PRO A 3 13.79 -12.95 -9.91
C PRO A 3 13.27 -11.76 -9.09
N GLU A 4 14.15 -10.82 -8.77
CA GLU A 4 13.75 -9.65 -8.02
C GLU A 4 12.78 -8.79 -8.80
N ASP A 5 13.01 -8.64 -10.10
CA ASP A 5 12.13 -7.88 -10.95
C ASP A 5 10.74 -8.53 -11.00
N SER A 6 10.72 -9.85 -11.03
CA SER A 6 9.47 -10.59 -11.06
C SER A 6 8.66 -10.35 -9.79
N GLU A 7 9.32 -10.43 -8.63
CA GLU A 7 8.65 -10.19 -7.36
C GLU A 7 8.17 -8.76 -7.26
N THR A 8 9.00 -7.82 -7.71
CA THR A 8 8.62 -6.42 -7.69
C THR A 8 7.40 -6.17 -8.57
N SER A 9 7.37 -6.80 -9.74
CA SER A 9 6.24 -6.67 -10.64
C SER A 9 4.95 -7.16 -10.01
N GLU A 10 5.02 -8.29 -9.31
CA GLU A 10 3.83 -8.82 -8.65
C GLU A 10 3.33 -7.90 -7.56
N LEU A 11 4.27 -7.35 -6.79
CA LEU A 11 3.92 -6.41 -5.73
C LEU A 11 3.27 -5.16 -6.30
N LEU A 12 3.84 -4.60 -7.36
CA LEU A 12 3.28 -3.40 -7.98
C LEU A 12 1.91 -3.68 -8.56
N ALA A 13 1.72 -4.85 -9.16
CA ALA A 13 0.42 -5.22 -9.70
C ALA A 13 -0.61 -5.31 -8.58
N ALA A 14 -0.22 -5.89 -7.44
CA ALA A 14 -1.12 -5.99 -6.30
C ALA A 14 -1.50 -4.60 -5.78
N VAL A 15 -0.52 -3.70 -5.70
CA VAL A 15 -0.79 -2.34 -5.24
C VAL A 15 -1.76 -1.65 -6.19
N ARG A 16 -1.58 -1.83 -7.49
CA ARG A 16 -2.47 -1.21 -8.47
C ARG A 16 -3.88 -1.77 -8.42
N SER A 17 -4.03 -2.98 -7.91
CA SER A 17 -5.35 -3.62 -7.80
C SER A 17 -6.14 -3.15 -6.60
N LEU A 18 -5.51 -2.42 -5.68
CA LEU A 18 -6.20 -1.97 -4.48
C LEU A 18 -7.25 -0.93 -4.82
N PRO A 19 -8.34 -0.87 -4.02
CA PRO A 19 -9.28 0.24 -4.14
C PRO A 19 -8.55 1.56 -3.99
N ASP A 20 -9.07 2.60 -4.61
CA ASP A 20 -8.39 3.89 -4.68
C ASP A 20 -7.94 4.38 -3.32
N LYS A 21 -8.79 4.29 -2.31
CA LYS A 21 -8.47 4.83 -0.99
C LYS A 21 -7.31 4.08 -0.33
N LEU A 22 -7.22 2.77 -0.56
CA LEU A 22 -6.10 1.99 -0.03
C LEU A 22 -4.85 2.23 -0.86
N HIS A 23 -5.03 2.33 -2.17
CA HIS A 23 -3.92 2.57 -3.09
C HIS A 23 -3.18 3.85 -2.74
N GLU A 24 -3.93 4.93 -2.50
CA GLU A 24 -3.33 6.22 -2.22
C GLU A 24 -2.41 6.18 -0.99
N VAL A 25 -2.88 5.61 0.11
CA VAL A 25 -2.07 5.60 1.33
C VAL A 25 -0.86 4.69 1.18
N VAL A 26 -1.02 3.57 0.48
CA VAL A 26 0.10 2.65 0.27
C VAL A 26 1.17 3.32 -0.57
N VAL A 27 0.78 3.98 -1.65
CA VAL A 27 1.74 4.66 -2.52
C VAL A 27 2.46 5.78 -1.77
N LEU A 28 1.72 6.63 -1.08
CA LEU A 28 2.34 7.76 -0.39
C LEU A 28 3.28 7.30 0.72
N HIS A 29 2.85 6.33 1.50
CA HIS A 29 3.62 5.91 2.65
C HIS A 29 4.80 5.02 2.27
N TYR A 30 4.58 4.00 1.45
CA TYR A 30 5.61 3.01 1.17
C TYR A 30 6.47 3.36 -0.04
N LEU A 31 5.88 3.94 -1.07
CA LEU A 31 6.65 4.22 -2.29
C LEU A 31 7.25 5.61 -2.29
N GLU A 32 6.51 6.60 -1.77
CA GLU A 32 6.98 7.98 -1.74
C GLU A 32 7.72 8.33 -0.47
N GLY A 33 7.61 7.52 0.56
CA GLY A 33 8.33 7.75 1.80
C GLY A 33 7.70 8.75 2.75
N PHE A 34 6.43 9.07 2.56
CA PHE A 34 5.74 10.00 3.46
C PHE A 34 5.49 9.35 4.82
N SER A 35 5.60 10.13 5.87
CA SER A 35 5.20 9.64 7.19
C SER A 35 3.68 9.48 7.23
N VAL A 36 3.18 8.82 8.28
CA VAL A 36 1.74 8.68 8.46
C VAL A 36 1.09 10.06 8.56
N GLU A 37 1.72 10.96 9.31
CA GLU A 37 1.20 12.31 9.48
C GLU A 37 1.18 13.08 8.17
N GLU A 38 2.25 12.95 7.39
CA GLU A 38 2.32 13.62 6.09
C GLU A 38 1.27 13.07 5.13
N THR A 39 1.09 11.76 5.15
CA THR A 39 0.07 11.12 4.32
C THR A 39 -1.31 11.62 4.69
N ALA A 40 -1.58 11.73 6.00
CA ALA A 40 -2.87 12.22 6.46
C ALA A 40 -3.14 13.64 5.97
N ARG A 41 -2.12 14.50 6.06
CA ARG A 41 -2.27 15.87 5.59
C ARG A 41 -2.47 15.94 4.09
N CYS A 42 -1.73 15.13 3.37
CA CYS A 42 -1.82 15.10 1.90
C CYS A 42 -3.22 14.70 1.44
N LEU A 43 -3.80 13.71 2.10
CA LEU A 43 -5.11 13.18 1.72
C LEU A 43 -6.26 13.84 2.48
N ARG A 44 -5.95 14.71 3.43
CA ARG A 44 -6.97 15.41 4.23
C ARG A 44 -7.84 14.45 5.01
N ILE A 45 -7.20 13.48 5.63
CA ILE A 45 -7.87 12.51 6.49
C ILE A 45 -7.11 12.44 7.80
N SER A 46 -7.69 11.75 8.78
CA SER A 46 -7.05 11.63 10.08
C SER A 46 -5.90 10.62 10.03
N VAL A 47 -4.99 10.73 10.99
CA VAL A 47 -3.91 9.76 11.15
C VAL A 47 -4.49 8.37 11.38
N SER A 48 -5.55 8.28 12.18
CA SER A 48 -6.21 7.00 12.44
C SER A 48 -6.71 6.38 11.15
N ALA A 49 -7.28 7.20 10.26
CA ALA A 49 -7.77 6.70 8.99
C ALA A 49 -6.62 6.18 8.14
N VAL A 50 -5.48 6.89 8.13
CA VAL A 50 -4.31 6.43 7.39
C VAL A 50 -3.87 5.06 7.91
N LYS A 51 -3.74 4.93 9.23
CA LYS A 51 -3.28 3.67 9.81
C LYS A 51 -4.23 2.52 9.47
N MET A 52 -5.52 2.77 9.54
CA MET A 52 -6.50 1.74 9.20
C MET A 52 -6.40 1.34 7.75
N ARG A 53 -6.28 2.32 6.86
CA ARG A 53 -6.16 2.03 5.43
C ARG A 53 -4.87 1.30 5.11
N LEU A 54 -3.77 1.64 5.79
CA LEU A 54 -2.51 0.92 5.58
C LEU A 54 -2.65 -0.55 6.02
N THR A 55 -3.30 -0.78 7.15
CA THR A 55 -3.52 -2.14 7.62
C THR A 55 -4.33 -2.94 6.61
N ARG A 56 -5.42 -2.36 6.14
CA ARG A 56 -6.27 -3.03 5.15
C ARG A 56 -5.54 -3.22 3.83
N GLY A 57 -4.75 -2.24 3.44
CA GLY A 57 -3.96 -2.37 2.22
C GLY A 57 -2.98 -3.52 2.30
N ARG A 58 -2.28 -3.64 3.43
CA ARG A 58 -1.34 -4.74 3.61
C ARG A 58 -2.04 -6.09 3.58
N GLN A 59 -3.21 -6.18 4.22
CA GLN A 59 -3.98 -7.41 4.21
C GLN A 59 -4.42 -7.79 2.80
N ALA A 60 -4.87 -6.81 2.04
CA ALA A 60 -5.31 -7.05 0.67
C ALA A 60 -4.14 -7.50 -0.20
N ILE A 61 -2.98 -6.89 -0.02
CA ILE A 61 -1.80 -7.27 -0.80
C ILE A 61 -1.40 -8.69 -0.47
N LYS A 62 -1.41 -9.07 0.80
CA LYS A 62 -1.11 -10.44 1.18
C LYS A 62 -2.05 -11.43 0.52
N ALA A 63 -3.34 -11.09 0.50
CA ALA A 63 -4.33 -11.96 -0.12
C ALA A 63 -4.08 -12.10 -1.61
N LEU A 64 -3.74 -11.00 -2.28
CA LEU A 64 -3.51 -11.02 -3.71
C LEU A 64 -2.27 -11.81 -4.08
N LEU A 65 -1.23 -11.74 -3.24
CA LEU A 65 0.01 -12.44 -3.51
C LEU A 65 -0.02 -13.89 -3.04
N GLY A 66 -1.07 -14.28 -2.31
CA GLY A 66 -1.16 -15.63 -1.80
C GLY A 66 -0.22 -15.90 -0.65
N THR A 67 0.30 -14.87 -0.02
CA THR A 67 1.19 -15.00 1.12
C THR A 67 0.38 -15.22 2.38
N GLU A 68 0.65 -16.30 3.10
CA GLU A 68 -0.07 -16.58 4.33
C GLU A 68 0.89 -16.92 5.44
N GLU A 69 0.46 -16.63 6.62
CA GLU A 69 1.22 -16.94 7.83
C GLU A 69 0.61 -18.06 8.60
#